data_ab0118be629d7c552748bdc9585a467a
#
_entry.id   ab0118be629d7c552748bdc9585a467a
#
_cell.length_a   1.000
_cell.length_b   1.000
_cell.length_c   1.000
_cell.angle_alpha   90.00
_cell.angle_beta   90.00
_cell.angle_gamma   90.00
#
_symmetry.space_group_name_H-M   'P 1'
#
loop_
_entity.id
_entity.type
_entity.pdbx_description
1 polymer ?
#
loop_
_entity_poly.entity_id
_entity_poly.type
_entity_poly.pdbx_seq_one_letter_code
_entity_poly.pdbx_strand_id
1 'polypeptide(L)'
;MERPESAIDLAHLRHMTFGDRALEAEVLRLFDGQAATLIGKLSSADTETVIALAHALKGAARGIGAFAVASAAERLERSSDGYERECAVGHLTTAVREARAMIGDILQAA
;
A
#
# COMPACT_ATOMS: atom_id res chain seq x y z
N MET A 1 21.02 -6.92 14.92
CA MET A 1 20.90 -5.73 14.12
C MET A 1 19.48 -5.55 13.62
N GLU A 2 18.97 -4.39 13.83
CA GLU A 2 17.61 -4.10 13.47
C GLU A 2 17.50 -3.82 11.99
N ARG A 3 16.61 -4.52 11.32
CA ARG A 3 16.36 -4.19 9.94
C ARG A 3 15.44 -2.99 9.85
N PRO A 4 15.58 -2.24 8.77
CA PRO A 4 14.52 -1.26 8.49
C PRO A 4 13.20 -1.98 8.52
N GLU A 5 12.17 -1.28 8.86
CA GLU A 5 10.88 -1.92 8.92
C GLU A 5 10.57 -2.57 7.58
N SER A 6 9.98 -3.74 7.65
CA SER A 6 9.55 -4.43 6.46
C SER A 6 8.44 -3.66 5.78
N ALA A 7 8.30 -3.88 4.48
CA ALA A 7 7.22 -3.26 3.73
C ALA A 7 5.86 -3.62 4.31
N ILE A 8 5.75 -4.81 4.91
CA ILE A 8 4.53 -5.24 5.59
C ILE A 8 4.91 -5.77 6.97
N ASP A 9 4.23 -5.30 8.00
CA ASP A 9 4.41 -5.79 9.36
C ASP A 9 3.68 -7.12 9.48
N LEU A 10 4.42 -8.22 9.44
CA LEU A 10 3.82 -9.55 9.44
C LEU A 10 3.07 -9.86 10.73
N ALA A 11 3.57 -9.38 11.86
CA ALA A 11 2.87 -9.62 13.12
C ALA A 11 1.50 -8.97 13.11
N HIS A 12 1.44 -7.73 12.58
CA HIS A 12 0.17 -7.03 12.47
C HIS A 12 -0.77 -7.75 11.51
N LEU A 13 -0.25 -8.16 10.35
CA LEU A 13 -1.04 -8.87 9.37
C LEU A 13 -1.64 -10.14 9.95
N ARG A 14 -0.82 -10.91 10.64
CA ARG A 14 -1.28 -12.17 11.20
C ARG A 14 -2.30 -11.97 12.32
N HIS A 15 -2.11 -10.91 13.09
CA HIS A 15 -3.10 -10.57 14.10
C HIS A 15 -4.44 -10.22 13.47
N MET A 16 -4.41 -9.41 12.41
CA MET A 16 -5.63 -8.96 11.74
C MET A 16 -6.35 -10.09 11.02
N THR A 17 -5.63 -11.13 10.62
CA THR A 17 -6.23 -12.27 9.91
C THR A 17 -6.40 -13.48 10.81
N PHE A 18 -6.25 -13.30 12.11
CA PHE A 18 -6.46 -14.36 13.10
C PHE A 18 -5.58 -15.58 12.88
N GLY A 19 -4.42 -15.40 12.25
CA GLY A 19 -3.53 -16.51 11.95
C GLY A 19 -4.02 -17.41 10.83
N ASP A 20 -5.11 -17.05 10.16
CA ASP A 20 -5.69 -17.85 9.08
C ASP A 20 -4.94 -17.57 7.78
N ARG A 21 -4.21 -18.58 7.29
CA ARG A 21 -3.35 -18.41 6.11
C ARG A 21 -4.15 -18.13 4.85
N ALA A 22 -5.32 -18.73 4.72
CA ALA A 22 -6.17 -18.49 3.56
C ALA A 22 -6.69 -17.06 3.55
N LEU A 23 -7.12 -16.56 4.70
CA LEU A 23 -7.58 -15.20 4.82
C LEU A 23 -6.43 -14.22 4.58
N GLU A 24 -5.25 -14.53 5.11
CA GLU A 24 -4.07 -13.70 4.88
C GLU A 24 -3.79 -13.55 3.39
N ALA A 25 -3.81 -14.67 2.65
CA ALA A 25 -3.56 -14.63 1.21
C ALA A 25 -4.62 -13.81 0.49
N GLU A 26 -5.87 -13.94 0.90
CA GLU A 26 -6.95 -13.23 0.26
C GLU A 26 -6.85 -11.72 0.44
N VAL A 27 -6.57 -11.26 1.68
CA VAL A 27 -6.46 -9.82 1.91
C VAL A 27 -5.24 -9.25 1.22
N LEU A 28 -4.15 -10.02 1.11
CA LEU A 28 -2.97 -9.57 0.39
C LEU A 28 -3.25 -9.40 -1.11
N ARG A 29 -4.00 -10.32 -1.69
CA ARG A 29 -4.36 -10.21 -3.11
C ARG A 29 -5.26 -9.02 -3.35
N LEU A 30 -6.20 -8.76 -2.44
CA LEU A 30 -7.08 -7.60 -2.57
C LEU A 30 -6.28 -6.31 -2.51
N PHE A 31 -5.37 -6.22 -1.55
CA PHE A 31 -4.52 -5.03 -1.44
C PHE A 31 -3.68 -4.85 -2.70
N ASP A 32 -3.09 -5.94 -3.19
CA ASP A 32 -2.25 -5.87 -4.38
C ASP A 32 -3.03 -5.32 -5.58
N GLY A 33 -4.26 -5.78 -5.74
CA GLY A 33 -5.12 -5.28 -6.82
C GLY A 33 -5.46 -3.81 -6.67
N GLN A 34 -5.75 -3.35 -5.45
CA GLN A 34 -6.03 -1.95 -5.21
C GLN A 34 -4.81 -1.09 -5.50
N ALA A 35 -3.64 -1.55 -5.06
CA ALA A 35 -2.40 -0.81 -5.29
C ALA A 35 -2.10 -0.70 -6.77
N ALA A 36 -2.27 -1.79 -7.51
CA ALA A 36 -2.04 -1.78 -8.94
C ALA A 36 -3.00 -0.82 -9.64
N THR A 37 -4.26 -0.79 -9.22
CA THR A 37 -5.25 0.10 -9.80
C THR A 37 -4.86 1.57 -9.60
N LEU A 38 -4.46 1.92 -8.37
CA LEU A 38 -4.06 3.30 -8.10
C LEU A 38 -2.85 3.69 -8.94
N ILE A 39 -1.81 2.84 -8.94
CA ILE A 39 -0.60 3.15 -9.70
C ILE A 39 -0.92 3.34 -11.17
N GLY A 40 -1.81 2.50 -11.72
CA GLY A 40 -2.17 2.60 -13.12
C GLY A 40 -2.94 3.86 -13.46
N LYS A 41 -3.57 4.50 -12.48
CA LYS A 41 -4.39 5.67 -12.73
C LYS A 41 -3.70 6.99 -12.37
N LEU A 42 -2.49 6.93 -11.82
CA LEU A 42 -1.84 8.15 -11.33
C LEU A 42 -1.62 9.20 -12.40
N SER A 43 -1.38 8.80 -13.63
CA SER A 43 -1.07 9.74 -14.68
C SER A 43 -2.26 10.09 -15.58
N SER A 44 -3.34 9.33 -15.49
CA SER A 44 -4.47 9.52 -16.42
C SER A 44 -5.76 9.94 -15.75
N ALA A 45 -5.92 9.69 -14.45
CA ALA A 45 -7.14 10.05 -13.74
C ALA A 45 -7.05 11.48 -13.25
N ASP A 46 -8.21 12.08 -12.98
CA ASP A 46 -8.23 13.41 -12.42
C ASP A 46 -7.81 13.37 -10.95
N THR A 47 -7.53 14.55 -10.42
CA THR A 47 -7.05 14.68 -9.05
C THR A 47 -8.01 14.10 -8.03
N GLU A 48 -9.28 14.33 -8.22
CA GLU A 48 -10.29 13.86 -7.28
C GLU A 48 -10.30 12.33 -7.21
N THR A 49 -10.22 11.69 -8.36
CA THR A 49 -10.20 10.23 -8.42
C THR A 49 -8.94 9.68 -7.77
N VAL A 50 -7.79 10.31 -8.06
CA VAL A 50 -6.52 9.86 -7.47
C VAL A 50 -6.56 9.97 -5.96
N ILE A 51 -7.09 11.07 -5.43
CA ILE A 51 -7.16 11.25 -3.98
C ILE A 51 -8.10 10.24 -3.34
N ALA A 52 -9.24 9.96 -4.00
CA ALA A 52 -10.17 8.96 -3.48
C ALA A 52 -9.53 7.58 -3.44
N LEU A 53 -8.79 7.23 -4.49
CA LEU A 53 -8.09 5.94 -4.53
C LEU A 53 -6.98 5.87 -3.47
N ALA A 54 -6.27 6.98 -3.26
CA ALA A 54 -5.24 7.03 -2.23
C ALA A 54 -5.85 6.85 -0.85
N HIS A 55 -6.99 7.46 -0.61
CA HIS A 55 -7.67 7.32 0.67
C HIS A 55 -8.06 5.85 0.93
N ALA A 56 -8.62 5.21 -0.07
CA ALA A 56 -9.00 3.79 0.06
C ALA A 56 -7.78 2.92 0.28
N LEU A 57 -6.70 3.18 -0.44
CA LEU A 57 -5.48 2.39 -0.29
C LEU A 57 -4.88 2.59 1.10
N LYS A 58 -4.94 3.81 1.62
CA LYS A 58 -4.44 4.09 2.96
C LYS A 58 -5.12 3.19 4.00
N GLY A 59 -6.45 3.08 3.93
CA GLY A 59 -7.18 2.23 4.86
C GLY A 59 -6.79 0.78 4.73
N ALA A 60 -6.72 0.28 3.50
CA ALA A 60 -6.33 -1.11 3.25
C ALA A 60 -4.91 -1.37 3.73
N ALA A 61 -4.00 -0.42 3.48
CA ALA A 61 -2.61 -0.57 3.89
C ALA A 61 -2.47 -0.66 5.40
N ARG A 62 -3.20 0.16 6.13
CA ARG A 62 -3.19 0.08 7.59
C ARG A 62 -3.69 -1.26 8.08
N GLY A 63 -4.68 -1.81 7.39
CA GLY A 63 -5.24 -3.10 7.77
C GLY A 63 -4.26 -4.24 7.66
N ILE A 64 -3.40 -4.23 6.65
CA ILE A 64 -2.45 -5.33 6.46
C ILE A 64 -1.06 -5.05 7.02
N GLY A 65 -0.86 -3.88 7.60
CA GLY A 65 0.46 -3.56 8.16
C GLY A 65 1.42 -2.96 7.17
N ALA A 66 0.95 -2.46 6.03
CA ALA A 66 1.80 -1.79 5.04
C ALA A 66 1.86 -0.31 5.38
N PHE A 67 2.50 0.01 6.51
CA PHE A 67 2.43 1.36 7.06
C PHE A 67 3.16 2.40 6.23
N ALA A 68 4.21 2.02 5.50
CA ALA A 68 4.88 2.96 4.61
C ALA A 68 3.97 3.36 3.45
N VAL A 69 3.19 2.41 2.92
CA VAL A 69 2.20 2.72 1.90
C VAL A 69 1.14 3.64 2.46
N ALA A 70 0.67 3.37 3.68
CA ALA A 70 -0.35 4.19 4.30
C ALA A 70 0.13 5.63 4.48
N SER A 71 1.36 5.82 4.96
CA SER A 71 1.93 7.15 5.13
C SER A 71 2.07 7.89 3.82
N ALA A 72 2.56 7.18 2.78
CA ALA A 72 2.73 7.81 1.47
C ALA A 72 1.39 8.18 0.85
N ALA A 73 0.39 7.32 1.02
CA ALA A 73 -0.95 7.61 0.51
C ALA A 73 -1.55 8.82 1.21
N GLU A 74 -1.33 8.94 2.51
CA GLU A 74 -1.81 10.10 3.26
C GLU A 74 -1.16 11.38 2.78
N ARG A 75 0.14 11.33 2.49
CA ARG A 75 0.83 12.49 1.95
C ARG A 75 0.24 12.93 0.62
N LEU A 76 -0.11 11.96 -0.22
CA LEU A 76 -0.74 12.28 -1.50
C LEU A 76 -2.09 12.94 -1.27
N GLU A 77 -2.88 12.42 -0.34
CA GLU A 77 -4.18 13.02 -0.01
C GLU A 77 -4.04 14.47 0.43
N ARG A 78 -2.96 14.79 1.15
CA ARG A 78 -2.77 16.11 1.73
C ARG A 78 -2.00 17.06 0.85
N SER A 79 -1.52 16.59 -0.30
CA SER A 79 -0.72 17.45 -1.18
C SER A 79 -1.58 18.59 -1.71
N SER A 80 -1.03 19.81 -1.67
CA SER A 80 -1.81 20.99 -2.02
C SER A 80 -1.36 21.62 -3.34
N ASP A 81 -0.18 21.26 -3.84
CA ASP A 81 0.28 21.80 -5.11
C ASP A 81 0.95 20.71 -5.94
N GLY A 82 1.32 21.07 -7.16
CA GLY A 82 1.87 20.10 -8.10
C GLY A 82 3.19 19.49 -7.66
N TYR A 83 4.04 20.31 -7.04
CA TYR A 83 5.34 19.80 -6.58
C TYR A 83 5.16 18.80 -5.45
N GLU A 84 4.34 19.16 -4.46
CA GLU A 84 4.06 18.24 -3.36
C GLU A 84 3.46 16.95 -3.87
N ARG A 85 2.57 17.07 -4.85
CA ARG A 85 1.93 15.90 -5.41
C ARG A 85 2.92 14.98 -6.10
N GLU A 86 3.84 15.55 -6.87
CA GLU A 86 4.84 14.74 -7.54
C GLU A 86 5.73 14.02 -6.56
N CYS A 87 6.13 14.69 -5.48
CA CYS A 87 6.93 14.06 -4.46
C CYS A 87 6.16 12.92 -3.78
N ALA A 88 4.89 13.17 -3.47
CA ALA A 88 4.06 12.18 -2.83
C ALA A 88 3.85 10.96 -3.74
N VAL A 89 3.65 11.19 -5.03
CA VAL A 89 3.50 10.10 -5.99
C VAL A 89 4.77 9.25 -6.04
N GLY A 90 5.95 9.90 -6.02
CA GLY A 90 7.21 9.17 -6.03
C GLY A 90 7.35 8.29 -4.79
N HIS A 91 7.04 8.83 -3.62
CA HIS A 91 7.12 8.06 -2.39
C HIS A 91 6.13 6.91 -2.39
N LEU A 92 4.92 7.15 -2.86
CA LEU A 92 3.89 6.12 -2.90
C LEU A 92 4.27 5.01 -3.86
N THR A 93 4.79 5.36 -5.03
CA THR A 93 5.20 4.37 -6.02
C THR A 93 6.27 3.45 -5.46
N THR A 94 7.26 4.03 -4.76
CA THR A 94 8.32 3.23 -4.16
C THR A 94 7.77 2.31 -3.08
N ALA A 95 6.93 2.85 -2.19
CA ALA A 95 6.37 2.07 -1.09
C ALA A 95 5.49 0.93 -1.62
N VAL A 96 4.70 1.21 -2.64
CA VAL A 96 3.84 0.19 -3.24
C VAL A 96 4.68 -0.90 -3.89
N ARG A 97 5.74 -0.51 -4.60
CA ARG A 97 6.61 -1.51 -5.24
C ARG A 97 7.21 -2.45 -4.20
N GLU A 98 7.68 -1.91 -3.09
CA GLU A 98 8.27 -2.74 -2.05
C GLU A 98 7.24 -3.64 -1.38
N ALA A 99 6.04 -3.10 -1.14
CA ALA A 99 4.99 -3.91 -0.55
C ALA A 99 4.56 -5.05 -1.48
N ARG A 100 4.43 -4.76 -2.76
CA ARG A 100 4.03 -5.78 -3.72
C ARG A 100 5.08 -6.87 -3.88
N ALA A 101 6.37 -6.49 -3.81
CA ALA A 101 7.42 -7.49 -3.87
C ALA A 101 7.32 -8.43 -2.66
N MET A 102 7.08 -7.88 -1.48
CA MET A 102 6.94 -8.71 -0.30
C MET A 102 5.70 -9.59 -0.36
N ILE A 103 4.59 -9.05 -0.89
CA ILE A 103 3.38 -9.85 -1.08
C ILE A 103 3.65 -11.04 -1.98
N GLY A 104 4.38 -10.80 -3.08
CA GLY A 104 4.75 -11.90 -3.97
C GLY A 104 5.52 -12.99 -3.26
N ASP A 105 6.47 -12.58 -2.43
CA ASP A 105 7.26 -13.55 -1.67
C ASP A 105 6.39 -14.32 -0.69
N ILE A 106 5.50 -13.64 0.01
CA ILE A 106 4.62 -14.29 0.98
C ILE A 106 3.70 -15.30 0.28
N LEU A 107 3.12 -14.89 -0.84
CA LEU A 107 2.19 -15.77 -1.55
C LEU A 107 2.89 -16.97 -2.15
N GLN A 108 4.14 -16.81 -2.58
CA GLN A 108 4.90 -17.92 -3.13
C GLN A 108 5.35 -18.90 -2.05
N ALA A 109 5.60 -18.40 -0.87
CA ALA A 109 6.03 -19.25 0.24
C ALA A 109 4.90 -20.09 0.79
N ALA A 110 3.68 -19.70 0.53
CA ALA A 110 2.50 -20.44 1.01
C ALA A 110 2.17 -21.64 0.11
#